data_82830da9e599e509e51fddba3f89588c
#
_entry.id   82830da9e599e509e51fddba3f89588c
#
_cell.length_a   1.000
_cell.length_b   1.000
_cell.length_c   1.000
_cell.angle_alpha   90.00
_cell.angle_beta   90.00
_cell.angle_gamma   90.00
#
_symmetry.space_group_name_H-M   'P 1'
#
loop_
_entity.id
_entity.type
_entity.pdbx_description
1 polymer ?
#
loop_
_entity_poly.entity_id
_entity_poly.type
_entity_poly.pdbx_seq_one_letter_code
_entity_poly.pdbx_strand_id
1 'polypeptide(L)'
;RIFDEKFFIFLSTIVSFGVGSFIEAGSVMIFYKLGEMLQEYVVNKSRKSIAALVDIKPVMARLIYNEKEMEVDPNQIVPGDVILIKPGERIPLDGVVLDGEASIDTSALTGESKYDEVSKGSKLISGAVNIDGVLKVKVSKKYQDSMVSKILDLVENANVNKGKTEKFITKFAKYYTPIICLLAFAIVFYYLFVDRLILDSGRSLRNCIYPGMIFLVVSCPCALVISVPLSYFGAIGGASRKGILIKGSNYLEQLDNVGRVIFDKTGTITKGKFKIRNIVSVCEQYNDDEIFKIAAHCEITSNHPIAKAIVNEYGKDDIELFKVEALEVNKKGSTVKYLDNVYIIGNSKKMEEQNIKIKEIETDGLTIYIAENKKYIGYIVLEDEIREEASQAIMELKSMGINVAMFTGDNENIASATCAKVGIEHYFANLTPVDKVKRLRKLKKKLKNKNQIF
;
A
#
# COMPACT_ATOMS: atom_id res chain seq x y z
N ARG A 1 28.59 5.33 17.67
CA ARG A 1 28.12 6.37 18.62
C ARG A 1 28.62 6.00 19.99
N ILE A 2 29.52 6.82 20.59
CA ILE A 2 30.24 6.44 21.81
C ILE A 2 29.37 6.64 23.06
N PHE A 3 28.42 7.57 23.06
CA PHE A 3 27.54 7.86 24.20
C PHE A 3 26.08 7.55 23.86
N ASP A 4 25.74 6.25 23.88
CA ASP A 4 24.36 5.77 23.80
C ASP A 4 23.96 5.06 25.08
N GLU A 5 22.73 4.54 25.15
CA GLU A 5 22.24 3.78 26.30
C GLU A 5 23.09 2.54 26.62
N LYS A 6 23.69 1.91 25.59
CA LYS A 6 24.56 0.72 25.75
C LYS A 6 25.87 1.07 26.45
N PHE A 7 26.44 2.24 26.13
CA PHE A 7 27.65 2.73 26.81
C PHE A 7 27.39 2.97 28.31
N PHE A 8 26.23 3.56 28.64
CA PHE A 8 25.84 3.82 30.01
C PHE A 8 25.74 2.54 30.84
N ILE A 9 25.08 1.51 30.31
CA ILE A 9 24.92 0.19 30.97
C ILE A 9 26.28 -0.51 31.09
N PHE A 10 27.11 -0.47 30.05
CA PHE A 10 28.43 -1.02 30.05
C PHE A 10 29.30 -0.38 31.13
N LEU A 11 29.30 0.97 31.22
CA LEU A 11 30.05 1.71 32.22
C LEU A 11 29.59 1.36 33.66
N SER A 12 28.27 1.37 33.92
CA SER A 12 27.74 1.04 35.23
C SER A 12 28.08 -0.40 35.66
N THR A 13 28.03 -1.34 34.70
CA THR A 13 28.39 -2.74 34.95
C THR A 13 29.87 -2.88 35.31
N ILE A 14 30.80 -2.27 34.56
CA ILE A 14 32.22 -2.30 34.83
C ILE A 14 32.56 -1.72 36.22
N VAL A 15 31.98 -0.55 36.53
CA VAL A 15 32.20 0.12 37.80
C VAL A 15 31.65 -0.75 38.95
N SER A 16 30.49 -1.37 38.78
CA SER A 16 29.90 -2.30 39.77
C SER A 16 30.79 -3.52 40.03
N PHE A 17 31.37 -4.11 38.96
CA PHE A 17 32.37 -5.20 39.09
C PHE A 17 33.65 -4.74 39.82
N GLY A 18 34.16 -3.57 39.44
CA GLY A 18 35.37 -3.00 40.01
C GLY A 18 35.26 -2.71 41.53
N VAL A 19 34.03 -2.38 41.98
CA VAL A 19 33.73 -2.15 43.40
C VAL A 19 33.37 -3.46 44.15
N GLY A 20 33.27 -4.61 43.44
CA GLY A 20 32.88 -5.89 44.03
C GLY A 20 31.37 -6.04 44.29
N SER A 21 30.52 -5.22 43.66
CA SER A 21 29.07 -5.30 43.74
C SER A 21 28.50 -6.17 42.61
N PHE A 22 28.78 -7.47 42.67
CA PHE A 22 28.46 -8.42 41.59
C PHE A 22 26.95 -8.62 41.37
N ILE A 23 26.16 -8.57 42.46
CA ILE A 23 24.69 -8.74 42.39
C ILE A 23 24.04 -7.57 41.61
N GLU A 24 24.46 -6.35 41.91
CA GLU A 24 23.97 -5.14 41.23
C GLU A 24 24.39 -5.17 39.75
N ALA A 25 25.64 -5.51 39.45
CA ALA A 25 26.11 -5.64 38.06
C ALA A 25 25.31 -6.67 37.28
N GLY A 26 25.10 -7.86 37.88
CA GLY A 26 24.32 -8.94 37.26
C GLY A 26 22.84 -8.54 37.05
N SER A 27 22.24 -7.89 38.04
CA SER A 27 20.85 -7.44 37.98
C SER A 27 20.63 -6.44 36.82
N VAL A 28 21.48 -5.43 36.69
CA VAL A 28 21.40 -4.43 35.61
C VAL A 28 21.46 -5.11 34.23
N MET A 29 22.38 -6.04 34.03
CA MET A 29 22.53 -6.76 32.77
C MET A 29 21.36 -7.67 32.47
N ILE A 30 20.80 -8.37 33.47
CA ILE A 30 19.62 -9.24 33.31
C ILE A 30 18.40 -8.41 32.92
N PHE A 31 18.09 -7.34 33.64
CA PHE A 31 16.94 -6.47 33.33
C PHE A 31 17.06 -5.82 31.95
N TYR A 32 18.26 -5.38 31.56
CA TYR A 32 18.49 -4.84 30.23
C TYR A 32 18.25 -5.90 29.15
N LYS A 33 18.81 -7.10 29.33
CA LYS A 33 18.67 -8.18 28.35
C LYS A 33 17.22 -8.67 28.22
N LEU A 34 16.49 -8.73 29.34
CA LEU A 34 15.06 -9.01 29.35
C LEU A 34 14.27 -7.95 28.54
N GLY A 35 14.58 -6.68 28.74
CA GLY A 35 13.94 -5.57 28.00
C GLY A 35 14.24 -5.66 26.49
N GLU A 36 15.49 -5.91 26.09
CA GLU A 36 15.89 -6.10 24.70
C GLU A 36 15.15 -7.31 24.07
N MET A 37 15.09 -8.44 24.76
CA MET A 37 14.42 -9.65 24.29
C MET A 37 12.90 -9.43 24.12
N LEU A 38 12.24 -8.74 25.06
CA LEU A 38 10.84 -8.40 24.94
C LEU A 38 10.57 -7.47 23.75
N GLN A 39 11.43 -6.48 23.54
CA GLN A 39 11.36 -5.58 22.41
C GLN A 39 11.50 -6.36 21.08
N GLU A 40 12.52 -7.23 20.95
CA GLU A 40 12.71 -8.06 19.76
C GLU A 40 11.51 -8.99 19.50
N TYR A 41 10.95 -9.60 20.54
CA TYR A 41 9.78 -10.48 20.42
C TYR A 41 8.57 -9.72 19.85
N VAL A 42 8.27 -8.54 20.38
CA VAL A 42 7.13 -7.72 19.93
C VAL A 42 7.36 -7.22 18.50
N VAL A 43 8.56 -6.76 18.17
CA VAL A 43 8.96 -6.35 16.82
C VAL A 43 8.78 -7.48 15.82
N ASN A 44 9.31 -8.65 16.13
CA ASN A 44 9.25 -9.81 15.23
C ASN A 44 7.83 -10.34 15.05
N LYS A 45 7.00 -10.31 16.09
CA LYS A 45 5.58 -10.67 16.01
C LYS A 45 4.81 -9.70 15.10
N SER A 46 5.06 -8.40 15.21
CA SER A 46 4.46 -7.39 14.34
C SER A 46 4.93 -7.53 12.89
N ARG A 47 6.23 -7.80 12.65
CA ARG A 47 6.78 -8.05 11.31
C ARG A 47 6.14 -9.24 10.62
N LYS A 48 5.93 -10.36 11.32
CA LYS A 48 5.26 -11.55 10.76
C LYS A 48 3.81 -11.26 10.34
N SER A 49 3.08 -10.44 11.11
CA SER A 49 1.72 -10.03 10.78
C SER A 49 1.66 -9.11 9.55
N ILE A 50 2.68 -8.28 9.35
CA ILE A 50 2.81 -7.41 8.16
C ILE A 50 3.21 -8.23 6.92
N ALA A 51 4.14 -9.17 7.05
CA ALA A 51 4.59 -10.01 5.93
C ALA A 51 3.46 -10.91 5.39
N ALA A 52 2.55 -11.37 6.24
CA ALA A 52 1.38 -12.17 5.83
C ALA A 52 0.35 -11.37 5.01
N LEU A 53 0.35 -10.02 5.09
CA LEU A 53 -0.53 -9.15 4.30
C LEU A 53 0.06 -8.77 2.93
N VAL A 54 1.35 -9.05 2.69
CA VAL A 54 2.06 -8.70 1.45
C VAL A 54 2.39 -9.97 0.68
N ASP A 55 1.37 -10.63 0.15
CA ASP A 55 1.52 -11.80 -0.74
C ASP A 55 1.84 -11.34 -2.19
N ILE A 56 2.86 -10.48 -2.32
CA ILE A 56 3.27 -9.92 -3.62
C ILE A 56 4.51 -10.64 -4.17
N LYS A 57 5.21 -11.46 -3.36
CA LYS A 57 6.47 -12.06 -3.77
C LYS A 57 6.24 -13.25 -4.71
N PRO A 58 6.65 -13.18 -5.99
CA PRO A 58 6.64 -14.35 -6.87
C PRO A 58 7.63 -15.39 -6.34
N VAL A 59 7.17 -16.62 -6.18
CA VAL A 59 7.98 -17.69 -5.60
C VAL A 59 8.97 -18.24 -6.62
N MET A 60 8.56 -18.39 -7.90
CA MET A 60 9.36 -18.95 -9.00
C MET A 60 9.05 -18.21 -10.30
N ALA A 61 9.97 -18.31 -11.27
CA ALA A 61 9.78 -17.81 -12.63
C ALA A 61 10.07 -18.92 -13.64
N ARG A 62 9.36 -18.96 -14.77
CA ARG A 62 9.57 -19.94 -15.83
C ARG A 62 10.51 -19.36 -16.90
N LEU A 63 11.76 -19.75 -16.86
CA LEU A 63 12.77 -19.38 -17.86
C LEU A 63 12.65 -20.29 -19.07
N ILE A 64 12.68 -19.71 -20.27
CA ILE A 64 12.83 -20.46 -21.52
C ILE A 64 14.31 -20.50 -21.89
N TYR A 65 14.90 -21.68 -21.78
CA TYR A 65 16.28 -21.90 -22.18
C TYR A 65 16.39 -23.10 -23.13
N ASN A 66 16.94 -22.90 -24.35
CA ASN A 66 17.00 -23.91 -25.42
C ASN A 66 15.66 -24.61 -25.65
N GLU A 67 14.59 -23.81 -25.81
CA GLU A 67 13.20 -24.28 -26.06
C GLU A 67 12.58 -25.12 -24.92
N LYS A 68 13.24 -25.22 -23.78
CA LYS A 68 12.72 -25.92 -22.60
C LYS A 68 12.31 -24.92 -21.53
N GLU A 69 11.18 -25.22 -20.87
CA GLU A 69 10.74 -24.46 -19.69
C GLU A 69 11.49 -24.98 -18.45
N MET A 70 12.05 -24.06 -17.68
CA MET A 70 12.70 -24.34 -16.40
C MET A 70 12.16 -23.40 -15.32
N GLU A 71 11.75 -23.95 -14.20
CA GLU A 71 11.41 -23.14 -13.02
C GLU A 71 12.68 -22.75 -12.27
N VAL A 72 12.89 -21.44 -12.14
CA VAL A 72 14.09 -20.87 -11.51
C VAL A 72 13.72 -19.76 -10.53
N ASP A 73 14.60 -19.51 -9.56
CA ASP A 73 14.47 -18.34 -8.69
C ASP A 73 14.60 -17.05 -9.52
N PRO A 74 13.67 -16.07 -9.37
CA PRO A 74 13.76 -14.78 -10.09
C PRO A 74 15.10 -14.05 -9.92
N ASN A 75 15.83 -14.28 -8.85
CA ASN A 75 17.16 -13.70 -8.63
C ASN A 75 18.24 -14.25 -9.59
N GLN A 76 18.02 -15.40 -10.20
CA GLN A 76 18.98 -16.03 -11.13
C GLN A 76 18.81 -15.53 -12.57
N ILE A 77 17.70 -14.86 -12.85
CA ILE A 77 17.36 -14.37 -14.18
C ILE A 77 18.08 -13.04 -14.44
N VAL A 78 18.66 -12.90 -15.63
CA VAL A 78 19.37 -11.71 -16.06
C VAL A 78 18.62 -10.94 -17.14
N PRO A 79 18.84 -9.62 -17.30
CA PRO A 79 18.27 -8.86 -18.39
C PRO A 79 18.64 -9.46 -19.75
N GLY A 80 17.65 -9.65 -20.60
CA GLY A 80 17.79 -10.31 -21.90
C GLY A 80 17.20 -11.71 -21.95
N ASP A 81 17.07 -12.39 -20.83
CA ASP A 81 16.43 -13.70 -20.73
C ASP A 81 14.95 -13.63 -21.12
N VAL A 82 14.40 -14.76 -21.56
CA VAL A 82 12.99 -14.88 -21.93
C VAL A 82 12.27 -15.75 -20.91
N ILE A 83 11.22 -15.22 -20.34
CA ILE A 83 10.34 -15.92 -19.39
C ILE A 83 8.97 -16.17 -19.98
N LEU A 84 8.33 -17.25 -19.57
CA LEU A 84 6.95 -17.60 -19.89
C LEU A 84 6.06 -17.28 -18.71
N ILE A 85 4.91 -16.64 -18.99
CA ILE A 85 3.92 -16.30 -17.96
C ILE A 85 2.57 -16.87 -18.41
N LYS A 86 2.02 -17.77 -17.60
CA LYS A 86 0.73 -18.45 -17.84
C LYS A 86 -0.43 -17.69 -17.18
N PRO A 87 -1.68 -17.95 -17.60
CA PRO A 87 -2.86 -17.40 -16.93
C PRO A 87 -2.89 -17.71 -15.43
N GLY A 88 -3.24 -16.72 -14.61
CA GLY A 88 -3.26 -16.80 -13.15
C GLY A 88 -1.89 -16.58 -12.49
N GLU A 89 -0.79 -16.51 -13.23
CA GLU A 89 0.54 -16.30 -12.67
C GLU A 89 0.85 -14.81 -12.45
N ARG A 90 1.60 -14.54 -11.38
CA ARG A 90 2.19 -13.20 -11.17
C ARG A 90 3.40 -12.99 -12.04
N ILE A 91 3.51 -11.81 -12.61
CA ILE A 91 4.66 -11.39 -13.40
C ILE A 91 5.89 -11.27 -12.47
N PRO A 92 6.92 -12.12 -12.63
CA PRO A 92 8.02 -12.17 -11.67
C PRO A 92 9.03 -11.02 -11.85
N LEU A 93 9.19 -10.52 -13.07
CA LEU A 93 10.22 -9.54 -13.45
C LEU A 93 9.67 -8.50 -14.41
N ASP A 94 10.22 -7.27 -14.37
CA ASP A 94 9.90 -6.24 -15.34
C ASP A 94 10.44 -6.64 -16.73
N GLY A 95 9.64 -6.48 -17.78
CA GLY A 95 10.04 -6.88 -19.11
C GLY A 95 9.23 -6.26 -20.24
N VAL A 96 9.44 -6.78 -21.44
CA VAL A 96 8.72 -6.40 -22.66
C VAL A 96 8.16 -7.67 -23.31
N VAL A 97 6.90 -7.65 -23.69
CA VAL A 97 6.25 -8.77 -24.36
C VAL A 97 6.89 -9.01 -25.71
N LEU A 98 7.42 -10.21 -25.96
CA LEU A 98 7.93 -10.65 -27.25
C LEU A 98 6.84 -11.28 -28.10
N ASP A 99 5.94 -12.04 -27.46
CA ASP A 99 4.90 -12.81 -28.13
C ASP A 99 3.74 -13.08 -27.16
N GLY A 100 2.52 -13.15 -27.67
CA GLY A 100 1.30 -13.34 -26.89
C GLY A 100 0.53 -12.06 -26.63
N GLU A 101 -0.74 -12.25 -26.27
CA GLU A 101 -1.66 -11.20 -25.84
C GLU A 101 -2.36 -11.67 -24.56
N ALA A 102 -2.55 -10.76 -23.62
CA ALA A 102 -3.20 -11.06 -22.35
C ALA A 102 -3.74 -9.80 -21.66
N SER A 103 -4.72 -9.99 -20.77
CA SER A 103 -5.18 -9.00 -19.82
C SER A 103 -4.39 -9.15 -18.53
N ILE A 104 -3.85 -8.07 -17.99
CA ILE A 104 -3.10 -8.05 -16.74
C ILE A 104 -3.82 -7.21 -15.68
N ASP A 105 -3.94 -7.78 -14.50
CA ASP A 105 -4.42 -7.07 -13.31
C ASP A 105 -3.24 -6.36 -12.63
N THR A 106 -3.26 -5.04 -12.70
CA THR A 106 -2.29 -4.16 -12.04
C THR A 106 -2.83 -3.56 -10.74
N SER A 107 -4.02 -3.96 -10.28
CA SER A 107 -4.72 -3.36 -9.14
C SER A 107 -3.91 -3.40 -7.84
N ALA A 108 -3.18 -4.47 -7.59
CA ALA A 108 -2.30 -4.61 -6.43
C ALA A 108 -1.13 -3.59 -6.42
N LEU A 109 -0.77 -3.03 -7.57
CA LEU A 109 0.34 -2.10 -7.75
C LEU A 109 -0.14 -0.64 -7.90
N THR A 110 -1.21 -0.44 -8.66
CA THR A 110 -1.72 0.89 -9.05
C THR A 110 -2.95 1.32 -8.23
N GLY A 111 -3.63 0.37 -7.61
CA GLY A 111 -4.92 0.59 -6.96
C GLY A 111 -6.09 0.77 -7.93
N GLU A 112 -5.88 0.64 -9.24
CA GLU A 112 -6.95 0.76 -10.24
C GLU A 112 -7.54 -0.61 -10.55
N SER A 113 -8.86 -0.76 -10.43
CA SER A 113 -9.59 -2.01 -10.72
C SER A 113 -9.79 -2.25 -12.22
N LYS A 114 -8.85 -1.78 -13.06
CA LYS A 114 -8.90 -1.89 -14.51
C LYS A 114 -7.81 -2.84 -14.97
N TYR A 115 -8.18 -3.83 -15.79
CA TYR A 115 -7.20 -4.68 -16.43
C TYR A 115 -6.51 -3.94 -17.59
N ASP A 116 -5.19 -4.12 -17.69
CA ASP A 116 -4.41 -3.62 -18.80
C ASP A 116 -4.21 -4.73 -19.82
N GLU A 117 -4.65 -4.50 -21.06
CA GLU A 117 -4.33 -5.40 -22.16
C GLU A 117 -2.91 -5.17 -22.65
N VAL A 118 -2.19 -6.25 -22.82
CA VAL A 118 -0.82 -6.25 -23.30
C VAL A 118 -0.67 -7.14 -24.52
N SER A 119 0.09 -6.65 -25.46
CA SER A 119 0.43 -7.34 -26.71
C SER A 119 1.93 -7.18 -26.97
N LYS A 120 2.40 -7.75 -28.07
CA LYS A 120 3.81 -7.65 -28.51
C LYS A 120 4.33 -6.22 -28.44
N GLY A 121 5.43 -6.00 -27.72
CA GLY A 121 6.05 -4.68 -27.52
C GLY A 121 5.55 -3.93 -26.26
N SER A 122 4.50 -4.39 -25.60
CA SER A 122 4.00 -3.80 -24.33
C SER A 122 5.01 -4.00 -23.22
N LYS A 123 5.14 -2.99 -22.35
CA LYS A 123 5.97 -3.05 -21.14
C LYS A 123 5.18 -3.69 -20.01
N LEU A 124 5.78 -4.67 -19.36
CA LEU A 124 5.23 -5.35 -18.20
C LEU A 124 5.94 -4.93 -16.92
N ILE A 125 5.15 -4.84 -15.86
CA ILE A 125 5.62 -4.49 -14.51
C ILE A 125 5.48 -5.74 -13.63
N SER A 126 6.55 -6.09 -12.92
CA SER A 126 6.53 -7.20 -11.96
C SER A 126 5.51 -6.97 -10.84
N GLY A 127 4.88 -8.07 -10.38
CA GLY A 127 3.85 -8.05 -9.34
C GLY A 127 2.40 -7.95 -9.84
N ALA A 128 2.18 -7.55 -11.10
CA ALA A 128 0.87 -7.67 -11.75
C ALA A 128 0.50 -9.16 -11.96
N VAL A 129 -0.77 -9.46 -12.10
CA VAL A 129 -1.27 -10.83 -12.34
C VAL A 129 -1.73 -10.95 -13.78
N ASN A 130 -1.25 -11.98 -14.47
CA ASN A 130 -1.76 -12.34 -15.80
C ASN A 130 -3.12 -13.04 -15.63
N ILE A 131 -4.16 -12.48 -16.22
CA ILE A 131 -5.54 -13.00 -16.08
C ILE A 131 -5.82 -14.08 -17.11
N ASP A 132 -5.41 -13.86 -18.37
CA ASP A 132 -5.66 -14.75 -19.51
C ASP A 132 -4.46 -14.72 -20.46
N GLY A 133 -4.47 -15.62 -21.44
CA GLY A 133 -3.39 -15.69 -22.43
C GLY A 133 -2.04 -16.19 -21.87
N VAL A 134 -1.13 -16.49 -22.77
CA VAL A 134 0.24 -16.90 -22.45
C VAL A 134 1.20 -15.88 -23.02
N LEU A 135 2.07 -15.34 -22.17
CA LEU A 135 3.01 -14.30 -22.57
C LEU A 135 4.45 -14.80 -22.56
N LYS A 136 5.19 -14.55 -23.64
CA LYS A 136 6.64 -14.64 -23.68
C LYS A 136 7.22 -13.25 -23.48
N VAL A 137 8.01 -13.08 -22.44
CA VAL A 137 8.48 -11.78 -21.99
C VAL A 137 10.00 -11.74 -21.93
N LYS A 138 10.61 -10.75 -22.60
CA LYS A 138 12.04 -10.47 -22.48
C LYS A 138 12.26 -9.61 -21.24
N VAL A 139 13.03 -10.11 -20.31
CA VAL A 139 13.35 -9.43 -19.05
C VAL A 139 14.18 -8.18 -19.32
N SER A 140 13.79 -7.05 -18.74
CA SER A 140 14.45 -5.76 -18.92
C SER A 140 15.34 -5.34 -17.75
N LYS A 141 15.08 -5.86 -16.53
CA LYS A 141 15.79 -5.49 -15.30
C LYS A 141 16.05 -6.72 -14.44
N LYS A 142 17.10 -6.66 -13.61
CA LYS A 142 17.33 -7.67 -12.56
C LYS A 142 16.21 -7.63 -11.53
N TYR A 143 15.99 -8.75 -10.81
CA TYR A 143 14.97 -8.84 -9.78
C TYR A 143 15.09 -7.74 -8.72
N GLN A 144 16.31 -7.41 -8.28
CA GLN A 144 16.59 -6.36 -7.30
C GLN A 144 16.14 -4.96 -7.76
N ASP A 145 16.12 -4.70 -9.08
CA ASP A 145 15.70 -3.44 -9.68
C ASP A 145 14.22 -3.46 -10.12
N SER A 146 13.54 -4.58 -9.95
CA SER A 146 12.14 -4.77 -10.32
C SER A 146 11.20 -3.95 -9.43
N MET A 147 9.98 -3.71 -9.91
CA MET A 147 8.96 -2.96 -9.15
C MET A 147 8.58 -3.69 -7.85
N VAL A 148 8.44 -5.02 -7.89
CA VAL A 148 8.15 -5.84 -6.70
C VAL A 148 9.27 -5.70 -5.67
N SER A 149 10.53 -5.84 -6.08
CA SER A 149 11.67 -5.70 -5.16
C SER A 149 11.70 -4.31 -4.51
N LYS A 150 11.45 -3.26 -5.28
CA LYS A 150 11.35 -1.89 -4.74
C LYS A 150 10.21 -1.70 -3.75
N ILE A 151 9.04 -2.30 -4.01
CA ILE A 151 7.92 -2.27 -3.08
C ILE A 151 8.26 -3.03 -1.80
N LEU A 152 8.85 -4.22 -1.91
CA LEU A 152 9.31 -5.00 -0.75
C LEU A 152 10.37 -4.24 0.05
N ASP A 153 11.33 -3.63 -0.63
CA ASP A 153 12.38 -2.81 -0.02
C ASP A 153 11.79 -1.57 0.68
N LEU A 154 10.78 -0.93 0.08
CA LEU A 154 10.02 0.15 0.73
C LEU A 154 9.25 -0.34 1.97
N VAL A 155 8.71 -1.54 1.95
CA VAL A 155 8.01 -2.15 3.10
C VAL A 155 9.00 -2.57 4.19
N GLU A 156 10.13 -3.20 3.83
CA GLU A 156 11.19 -3.57 4.77
C GLU A 156 11.89 -2.34 5.35
N ASN A 157 12.23 -1.35 4.52
CA ASN A 157 12.91 -0.13 4.93
C ASN A 157 11.96 0.96 5.47
N ALA A 158 10.65 0.81 5.37
CA ALA A 158 9.69 1.67 6.07
C ALA A 158 9.92 1.66 7.60
N ASN A 159 10.50 0.56 8.13
CA ASN A 159 10.95 0.47 9.52
C ASN A 159 12.20 1.33 9.84
N VAL A 160 12.92 1.85 8.82
CA VAL A 160 14.12 2.68 9.02
C VAL A 160 13.76 4.15 9.31
N ASN A 161 12.56 4.59 8.94
CA ASN A 161 12.08 5.94 9.25
C ASN A 161 11.56 6.02 10.69
N LYS A 162 12.50 6.16 11.65
CA LYS A 162 12.20 6.40 13.06
C LYS A 162 11.30 7.61 13.24
N GLY A 163 10.27 7.46 14.07
CA GLY A 163 9.38 8.53 14.45
C GLY A 163 10.12 9.71 15.13
N LYS A 164 9.44 10.84 15.27
CA LYS A 164 10.01 12.01 15.96
C LYS A 164 10.35 11.70 17.42
N THR A 165 9.51 10.92 18.07
CA THR A 165 9.69 10.49 19.47
C THR A 165 10.90 9.59 19.64
N GLU A 166 11.12 8.63 18.72
CA GLU A 166 12.33 7.79 18.73
C GLU A 166 13.61 8.62 18.47
N LYS A 167 13.53 9.61 17.58
CA LYS A 167 14.63 10.57 17.34
C LYS A 167 14.88 11.45 18.56
N PHE A 168 13.81 11.84 19.26
CA PHE A 168 13.91 12.61 20.51
C PHE A 168 14.62 11.80 21.59
N ILE A 169 14.27 10.53 21.81
CA ILE A 169 14.94 9.66 22.78
C ILE A 169 16.41 9.53 22.46
N THR A 170 16.77 9.30 21.19
CA THR A 170 18.18 9.23 20.77
C THR A 170 18.94 10.56 21.00
N LYS A 171 18.26 11.69 20.80
CA LYS A 171 18.83 13.01 21.07
C LYS A 171 18.93 13.29 22.57
N PHE A 172 17.92 12.90 23.34
CA PHE A 172 17.91 12.99 24.80
C PHE A 172 19.06 12.22 25.41
N ALA A 173 19.22 10.94 25.03
CA ALA A 173 20.32 10.11 25.54
C ALA A 173 21.70 10.71 25.29
N LYS A 174 21.90 11.39 24.15
CA LYS A 174 23.17 12.05 23.78
C LYS A 174 23.59 13.14 24.80
N TYR A 175 22.63 13.85 25.41
CA TYR A 175 22.93 14.88 26.41
C TYR A 175 22.82 14.36 27.82
N TYR A 176 21.84 13.51 28.08
CA TYR A 176 21.56 12.92 29.37
C TYR A 176 22.73 12.09 29.90
N THR A 177 23.26 11.19 29.07
CA THR A 177 24.34 10.28 29.49
C THR A 177 25.61 11.01 29.97
N PRO A 178 26.17 11.99 29.24
CA PRO A 178 27.33 12.74 29.75
C PRO A 178 27.05 13.53 31.03
N ILE A 179 25.84 14.12 31.16
CA ILE A 179 25.46 14.88 32.35
C ILE A 179 25.43 13.96 33.59
N ILE A 180 24.78 12.80 33.47
CA ILE A 180 24.70 11.84 34.58
C ILE A 180 26.08 11.28 34.95
N CYS A 181 26.91 10.98 33.97
CA CYS A 181 28.30 10.56 34.23
C CYS A 181 29.08 11.64 34.98
N LEU A 182 28.96 12.91 34.56
CA LEU A 182 29.65 14.02 35.21
C LEU A 182 29.15 14.22 36.66
N LEU A 183 27.83 14.12 36.89
CA LEU A 183 27.28 14.19 38.25
C LEU A 183 27.74 13.01 39.12
N ALA A 184 27.80 11.79 38.57
CA ALA A 184 28.32 10.63 39.27
C ALA A 184 29.80 10.83 39.68
N PHE A 185 30.64 11.35 38.76
CA PHE A 185 32.01 11.74 39.04
C PHE A 185 32.12 12.80 40.14
N ALA A 186 31.23 13.83 40.08
CA ALA A 186 31.18 14.88 41.12
C ALA A 186 30.85 14.30 42.47
N ILE A 187 29.91 13.35 42.55
CA ILE A 187 29.53 12.66 43.80
C ILE A 187 30.73 11.87 44.32
N VAL A 188 31.40 11.08 43.51
CA VAL A 188 32.59 10.33 43.94
C VAL A 188 33.69 11.25 44.41
N PHE A 189 33.95 12.36 43.68
CA PHE A 189 34.96 13.35 44.03
C PHE A 189 34.62 14.05 45.34
N TYR A 190 33.34 14.40 45.56
CA TYR A 190 32.87 14.99 46.80
C TYR A 190 33.16 14.08 48.01
N TYR A 191 32.79 12.78 47.92
CA TYR A 191 33.06 11.82 49.00
C TYR A 191 34.56 11.59 49.25
N LEU A 192 35.36 11.54 48.21
CA LEU A 192 36.82 11.41 48.34
C LEU A 192 37.45 12.64 48.97
N PHE A 193 36.99 13.84 48.57
CA PHE A 193 37.47 15.12 49.08
C PHE A 193 37.11 15.33 50.57
N VAL A 194 35.82 15.11 50.90
CA VAL A 194 35.35 15.26 52.29
C VAL A 194 35.99 14.25 53.22
N ASP A 195 36.19 13.01 52.76
CA ASP A 195 36.81 11.98 53.59
C ASP A 195 38.29 12.28 53.86
N ARG A 196 39.07 12.71 52.86
CA ARG A 196 40.49 12.99 53.02
C ARG A 196 40.83 14.31 53.64
N LEU A 197 40.01 15.36 53.44
CA LEU A 197 40.34 16.72 53.88
C LEU A 197 39.63 17.15 55.16
N ILE A 198 38.44 16.63 55.44
CA ILE A 198 37.58 17.12 56.52
C ILE A 198 37.43 16.08 57.63
N LEU A 199 37.22 14.80 57.30
CA LEU A 199 36.83 13.78 58.28
C LEU A 199 37.98 12.86 58.66
N ASP A 200 39.03 12.74 57.85
CA ASP A 200 40.16 11.78 58.03
C ASP A 200 39.73 10.41 58.58
N SER A 201 38.54 9.96 58.07
CA SER A 201 37.82 8.82 58.64
C SER A 201 38.37 7.47 58.14
N GLY A 202 39.39 7.45 57.28
CA GLY A 202 40.01 6.24 56.75
C GLY A 202 39.06 5.34 55.97
N ARG A 203 37.98 5.91 55.38
CA ARG A 203 37.01 5.15 54.58
C ARG A 203 37.72 4.44 53.43
N SER A 204 37.35 3.20 53.20
CA SER A 204 37.82 2.45 52.05
C SER A 204 37.41 3.16 50.73
N LEU A 205 38.29 3.18 49.74
CA LEU A 205 38.05 3.69 48.39
C LEU A 205 36.70 3.19 47.81
N ARG A 206 36.36 1.93 48.15
CA ARG A 206 35.08 1.32 47.79
C ARG A 206 33.89 2.13 48.32
N ASN A 207 33.89 2.56 49.56
CA ASN A 207 32.79 3.30 50.20
C ASN A 207 32.63 4.73 49.61
N CYS A 208 33.67 5.30 49.04
CA CYS A 208 33.63 6.60 48.37
C CYS A 208 33.10 6.49 46.92
N ILE A 209 33.35 5.41 46.23
CA ILE A 209 32.90 5.16 44.88
C ILE A 209 31.44 4.67 44.82
N TYR A 210 31.03 3.88 45.82
CA TYR A 210 29.73 3.23 45.88
C TYR A 210 28.52 4.17 45.68
N PRO A 211 28.42 5.38 46.31
CA PRO A 211 27.31 6.32 46.06
C PRO A 211 27.21 6.81 44.62
N GLY A 212 28.34 7.09 43.96
CA GLY A 212 28.35 7.47 42.55
C GLY A 212 27.93 6.33 41.61
N MET A 213 28.31 5.09 41.98
CA MET A 213 27.87 3.91 41.25
C MET A 213 26.36 3.69 41.35
N ILE A 214 25.80 3.75 42.57
CA ILE A 214 24.34 3.68 42.78
C ILE A 214 23.61 4.78 42.01
N PHE A 215 24.14 6.01 42.04
CA PHE A 215 23.57 7.11 41.29
C PHE A 215 23.55 6.81 39.77
N LEU A 216 24.60 6.24 39.20
CA LEU A 216 24.63 5.81 37.79
C LEU A 216 23.55 4.75 37.51
N VAL A 217 23.44 3.72 38.33
CA VAL A 217 22.46 2.63 38.12
C VAL A 217 21.03 3.13 38.21
N VAL A 218 20.70 3.93 39.24
CA VAL A 218 19.34 4.47 39.47
C VAL A 218 18.96 5.48 38.40
N SER A 219 19.92 6.22 37.85
CA SER A 219 19.70 7.21 36.80
C SER A 219 19.53 6.59 35.38
N CYS A 220 19.43 5.25 35.26
CA CYS A 220 19.16 4.63 33.97
C CYS A 220 17.74 5.00 33.44
N PRO A 221 17.60 5.59 32.25
CA PRO A 221 16.30 5.85 31.67
C PRO A 221 15.69 4.62 30.98
N CYS A 222 15.96 3.42 31.51
CA CYS A 222 15.63 2.14 30.89
C CYS A 222 14.13 2.01 30.58
N ALA A 223 13.26 2.49 31.49
CA ALA A 223 11.81 2.47 31.28
C ALA A 223 11.38 3.32 30.06
N LEU A 224 11.98 4.50 29.88
CA LEU A 224 11.68 5.38 28.75
C LEU A 224 12.12 4.76 27.40
N VAL A 225 13.32 4.19 27.39
CA VAL A 225 13.92 3.58 26.19
C VAL A 225 13.13 2.35 25.73
N ILE A 226 12.57 1.56 26.64
CA ILE A 226 11.79 0.36 26.34
C ILE A 226 10.33 0.69 26.04
N SER A 227 9.70 1.58 26.83
CA SER A 227 8.24 1.79 26.75
C SER A 227 7.78 2.41 25.44
N VAL A 228 8.58 3.33 24.86
CA VAL A 228 8.19 4.03 23.62
C VAL A 228 8.15 3.09 22.42
N PRO A 229 9.21 2.33 22.08
CA PRO A 229 9.11 1.32 21.02
C PRO A 229 7.98 0.31 21.28
N LEU A 230 7.84 -0.17 22.52
CA LEU A 230 6.80 -1.13 22.89
C LEU A 230 5.39 -0.60 22.61
N SER A 231 5.13 0.67 22.93
CA SER A 231 3.85 1.33 22.67
C SER A 231 3.55 1.43 21.18
N TYR A 232 4.55 1.80 20.35
CA TYR A 232 4.39 1.84 18.89
C TYR A 232 4.11 0.46 18.31
N PHE A 233 4.88 -0.56 18.72
CA PHE A 233 4.66 -1.92 18.25
C PHE A 233 3.32 -2.48 18.70
N GLY A 234 2.90 -2.16 19.92
CA GLY A 234 1.57 -2.53 20.44
C GLY A 234 0.45 -1.91 19.60
N ALA A 235 0.56 -0.62 19.29
CA ALA A 235 -0.41 0.10 18.48
C ALA A 235 -0.44 -0.41 17.02
N ILE A 236 0.72 -0.59 16.38
CA ILE A 236 0.83 -1.15 15.02
C ILE A 236 0.27 -2.57 14.97
N GLY A 237 0.63 -3.43 15.95
CA GLY A 237 0.10 -4.79 16.02
C GLY A 237 -1.41 -4.83 16.31
N GLY A 238 -1.94 -3.90 17.09
CA GLY A 238 -3.37 -3.73 17.32
C GLY A 238 -4.13 -3.31 16.06
N ALA A 239 -3.59 -2.36 15.31
CA ALA A 239 -4.13 -1.90 14.04
C ALA A 239 -4.12 -3.04 13.00
N SER A 240 -3.02 -3.78 12.89
CA SER A 240 -2.88 -4.92 11.97
C SER A 240 -3.95 -6.02 12.20
N ARG A 241 -4.29 -6.30 13.49
CA ARG A 241 -5.37 -7.26 13.81
C ARG A 241 -6.75 -6.79 13.36
N LYS A 242 -6.92 -5.50 13.11
CA LYS A 242 -8.15 -4.92 12.52
C LYS A 242 -8.06 -4.73 11.00
N GLY A 243 -7.04 -5.30 10.36
CA GLY A 243 -6.82 -5.16 8.92
C GLY A 243 -6.19 -3.82 8.49
N ILE A 244 -5.69 -3.01 9.44
CA ILE A 244 -5.08 -1.72 9.17
C ILE A 244 -3.55 -1.88 9.16
N LEU A 245 -2.92 -1.73 8.00
CA LEU A 245 -1.48 -1.81 7.85
C LEU A 245 -0.82 -0.44 8.05
N ILE A 246 -0.09 -0.28 9.16
CA ILE A 246 0.72 0.92 9.44
C ILE A 246 2.20 0.61 9.14
N LYS A 247 2.78 1.31 8.17
CA LYS A 247 4.13 1.04 7.64
C LYS A 247 5.30 1.54 8.52
N GLY A 248 5.03 1.99 9.73
CA GLY A 248 6.06 2.43 10.68
C GLY A 248 5.56 3.45 11.69
N SER A 249 6.32 3.64 12.78
CA SER A 249 5.99 4.54 13.89
C SER A 249 5.84 6.01 13.47
N ASN A 250 6.62 6.46 12.47
CA ASN A 250 6.51 7.81 11.93
C ASN A 250 5.15 8.10 11.29
N TYR A 251 4.49 7.10 10.69
CA TYR A 251 3.15 7.25 10.13
C TYR A 251 2.10 7.32 11.23
N LEU A 252 2.26 6.51 12.28
CA LEU A 252 1.36 6.54 13.43
C LEU A 252 1.39 7.92 14.12
N GLU A 253 2.60 8.51 14.32
CA GLU A 253 2.75 9.86 14.86
C GLU A 253 2.12 10.95 13.98
N GLN A 254 2.10 10.75 12.66
CA GLN A 254 1.51 11.71 11.74
C GLN A 254 -0.02 11.73 11.83
N LEU A 255 -0.67 10.62 12.21
CA LEU A 255 -2.12 10.55 12.34
C LEU A 255 -2.68 11.56 13.36
N ASP A 256 -1.94 11.85 14.42
CA ASP A 256 -2.33 12.84 15.45
C ASP A 256 -2.39 14.28 14.91
N ASN A 257 -1.72 14.56 13.78
CA ASN A 257 -1.59 15.90 13.22
C ASN A 257 -2.23 16.02 11.82
N VAL A 258 -3.19 15.15 11.49
CA VAL A 258 -3.87 15.20 10.20
C VAL A 258 -4.89 16.33 10.17
N GLY A 259 -4.66 17.32 9.31
CA GLY A 259 -5.61 18.42 9.07
C GLY A 259 -6.42 18.24 7.77
N ARG A 260 -5.98 17.36 6.87
CA ARG A 260 -6.68 17.07 5.61
C ARG A 260 -6.47 15.63 5.18
N VAL A 261 -7.56 15.00 4.73
CA VAL A 261 -7.54 13.67 4.10
C VAL A 261 -7.95 13.81 2.64
N ILE A 262 -7.18 13.19 1.75
CA ILE A 262 -7.48 13.16 0.33
C ILE A 262 -7.72 11.71 -0.05
N PHE A 263 -8.95 11.40 -0.43
CA PHE A 263 -9.35 10.08 -0.86
C PHE A 263 -9.14 9.89 -2.37
N ASP A 264 -8.69 8.72 -2.77
CA ASP A 264 -8.92 8.24 -4.13
C ASP A 264 -10.36 7.72 -4.23
N LYS A 265 -10.99 7.81 -5.40
CA LYS A 265 -12.35 7.33 -5.60
C LYS A 265 -12.36 5.79 -5.67
N THR A 266 -11.74 5.25 -6.71
CA THR A 266 -11.86 3.83 -7.09
C THR A 266 -11.13 2.91 -6.11
N GLY A 267 -11.85 1.90 -5.59
CA GLY A 267 -11.31 0.95 -4.62
C GLY A 267 -11.12 1.50 -3.20
N THR A 268 -11.32 2.82 -2.97
CA THR A 268 -11.22 3.48 -1.65
C THR A 268 -12.59 3.95 -1.17
N ILE A 269 -13.17 4.97 -1.80
CA ILE A 269 -14.56 5.41 -1.53
C ILE A 269 -15.54 4.40 -2.09
N THR A 270 -15.21 3.78 -3.23
CA THR A 270 -15.99 2.75 -3.90
C THR A 270 -15.40 1.36 -3.67
N LYS A 271 -16.17 0.33 -3.94
CA LYS A 271 -15.75 -1.07 -3.84
C LYS A 271 -14.90 -1.53 -5.04
N GLY A 272 -14.81 -0.73 -6.12
CA GLY A 272 -14.24 -1.14 -7.41
C GLY A 272 -15.08 -2.21 -8.11
N LYS A 273 -16.36 -2.34 -7.75
CA LYS A 273 -17.33 -3.23 -8.36
C LYS A 273 -18.39 -2.40 -9.05
N PHE A 274 -18.60 -2.69 -10.31
CA PHE A 274 -19.63 -2.00 -11.11
C PHE A 274 -20.99 -2.64 -10.90
N LYS A 275 -22.03 -1.79 -10.83
CA LYS A 275 -23.42 -2.19 -10.78
C LYS A 275 -24.16 -1.50 -11.91
N ILE A 276 -25.09 -2.22 -12.53
CA ILE A 276 -25.97 -1.64 -13.56
C ILE A 276 -26.95 -0.69 -12.87
N ARG A 277 -27.00 0.53 -13.36
CA ARG A 277 -27.92 1.57 -12.89
C ARG A 277 -29.12 1.72 -13.81
N ASN A 278 -28.88 1.69 -15.11
CA ASN A 278 -29.93 1.86 -16.10
C ASN A 278 -29.57 1.16 -17.40
N ILE A 279 -30.58 0.62 -18.06
CA ILE A 279 -30.49 0.03 -19.39
C ILE A 279 -31.51 0.77 -20.24
N VAL A 280 -31.13 1.19 -21.43
CA VAL A 280 -32.02 1.98 -22.30
C VAL A 280 -31.88 1.52 -23.73
N SER A 281 -33.01 1.12 -24.31
CA SER A 281 -33.14 0.94 -25.75
C SER A 281 -33.41 2.30 -26.42
N VAL A 282 -32.74 2.55 -27.54
CA VAL A 282 -32.97 3.73 -28.40
C VAL A 282 -33.67 3.39 -29.70
N CYS A 283 -34.05 2.14 -29.88
CA CYS A 283 -34.63 1.58 -31.08
C CYS A 283 -35.96 0.88 -30.74
N GLU A 284 -37.02 1.16 -31.44
CA GLU A 284 -38.35 0.53 -31.25
C GLU A 284 -38.33 -1.00 -31.45
N GLN A 285 -37.31 -1.53 -32.09
CA GLN A 285 -37.13 -2.95 -32.40
C GLN A 285 -36.72 -3.80 -31.19
N TYR A 286 -36.15 -3.17 -30.15
CA TYR A 286 -35.67 -3.82 -28.93
C TYR A 286 -36.24 -3.15 -27.69
N ASN A 287 -36.58 -3.93 -26.67
CA ASN A 287 -36.86 -3.41 -25.33
C ASN A 287 -35.59 -3.44 -24.48
N ASP A 288 -35.64 -2.85 -23.27
CA ASP A 288 -34.48 -2.76 -22.37
C ASP A 288 -33.94 -4.14 -21.93
N ASP A 289 -34.84 -5.13 -21.74
CA ASP A 289 -34.45 -6.50 -21.38
C ASP A 289 -33.71 -7.21 -22.53
N GLU A 290 -34.10 -6.94 -23.77
CA GLU A 290 -33.42 -7.47 -24.94
C GLU A 290 -32.05 -6.85 -25.13
N ILE A 291 -31.90 -5.54 -24.88
CA ILE A 291 -30.58 -4.85 -24.86
C ILE A 291 -29.70 -5.46 -23.78
N PHE A 292 -30.25 -5.74 -22.59
CA PHE A 292 -29.52 -6.38 -21.52
C PHE A 292 -29.07 -7.80 -21.89
N LYS A 293 -29.96 -8.59 -22.47
CA LYS A 293 -29.66 -9.95 -22.96
C LYS A 293 -28.52 -9.93 -24.00
N ILE A 294 -28.60 -9.05 -25.00
CA ILE A 294 -27.56 -8.89 -26.03
C ILE A 294 -26.22 -8.52 -25.38
N ALA A 295 -26.22 -7.55 -24.48
CA ALA A 295 -25.02 -7.12 -23.79
C ALA A 295 -24.37 -8.25 -23.00
N ALA A 296 -25.15 -9.00 -22.22
CA ALA A 296 -24.67 -10.11 -21.43
C ALA A 296 -24.04 -11.23 -22.29
N HIS A 297 -24.70 -11.60 -23.41
CA HIS A 297 -24.18 -12.60 -24.34
C HIS A 297 -22.88 -12.12 -25.02
N CYS A 298 -22.79 -10.87 -25.38
CA CYS A 298 -21.60 -10.32 -26.02
C CYS A 298 -20.42 -10.14 -25.07
N GLU A 299 -20.67 -9.79 -23.81
CA GLU A 299 -19.64 -9.52 -22.82
C GLU A 299 -19.15 -10.80 -22.07
N ILE A 300 -19.76 -11.97 -22.31
CA ILE A 300 -19.38 -13.23 -21.65
C ILE A 300 -17.92 -13.61 -21.95
N THR A 301 -17.41 -13.23 -23.12
CA THR A 301 -16.04 -13.53 -23.56
C THR A 301 -15.01 -12.54 -23.01
N SER A 302 -15.45 -11.45 -22.42
CA SER A 302 -14.61 -10.38 -21.90
C SER A 302 -14.29 -10.57 -20.43
N ASN A 303 -13.02 -10.45 -20.05
CA ASN A 303 -12.58 -10.49 -18.66
C ASN A 303 -12.65 -9.13 -17.95
N HIS A 304 -13.10 -8.08 -18.64
CA HIS A 304 -13.17 -6.73 -18.09
C HIS A 304 -14.13 -6.67 -16.89
N PRO A 305 -13.82 -5.90 -15.80
CA PRO A 305 -14.70 -5.77 -14.62
C PRO A 305 -16.14 -5.35 -14.95
N ILE A 306 -16.31 -4.50 -15.95
CA ILE A 306 -17.59 -4.05 -16.46
C ILE A 306 -18.37 -5.18 -17.11
N ALA A 307 -17.72 -5.95 -17.98
CA ALA A 307 -18.29 -7.11 -18.63
C ALA A 307 -18.75 -8.13 -17.59
N LYS A 308 -17.91 -8.42 -16.59
CA LYS A 308 -18.25 -9.30 -15.47
C LYS A 308 -19.46 -8.79 -14.67
N ALA A 309 -19.59 -7.49 -14.49
CA ALA A 309 -20.77 -6.91 -13.81
C ALA A 309 -22.05 -7.16 -14.62
N ILE A 310 -22.01 -6.92 -15.93
CA ILE A 310 -23.16 -7.16 -16.83
C ILE A 310 -23.56 -8.64 -16.83
N VAL A 311 -22.58 -9.54 -17.02
CA VAL A 311 -22.79 -10.99 -17.07
C VAL A 311 -23.27 -11.56 -15.75
N ASN A 312 -22.74 -11.10 -14.62
CA ASN A 312 -23.14 -11.59 -13.31
C ASN A 312 -24.55 -11.13 -12.92
N GLU A 313 -24.96 -9.92 -13.33
CA GLU A 313 -26.29 -9.37 -13.05
C GLU A 313 -27.36 -10.04 -13.94
N TYR A 314 -27.02 -10.40 -15.17
CA TYR A 314 -27.91 -11.14 -16.06
C TYR A 314 -28.09 -12.62 -15.60
N GLY A 315 -27.03 -13.25 -15.10
CA GLY A 315 -26.98 -14.67 -14.75
C GLY A 315 -26.20 -15.48 -15.79
N LYS A 316 -25.09 -16.07 -15.34
CA LYS A 316 -24.20 -16.83 -16.24
C LYS A 316 -24.85 -18.07 -16.85
N ASP A 317 -25.74 -18.70 -16.09
CA ASP A 317 -26.40 -19.96 -16.49
C ASP A 317 -27.44 -19.73 -17.59
N ASP A 318 -27.90 -18.49 -17.78
CA ASP A 318 -28.87 -18.09 -18.80
C ASP A 318 -28.23 -17.71 -20.13
N ILE A 319 -26.88 -17.76 -20.23
CA ILE A 319 -26.14 -17.34 -21.42
C ILE A 319 -25.80 -18.55 -22.30
N GLU A 320 -26.27 -18.52 -23.54
CA GLU A 320 -26.03 -19.56 -24.53
C GLU A 320 -24.66 -19.41 -25.22
N LEU A 321 -23.60 -19.87 -24.55
CA LEU A 321 -22.20 -19.73 -24.99
C LEU A 321 -21.93 -20.21 -26.43
N PHE A 322 -22.60 -21.29 -26.86
CA PHE A 322 -22.39 -21.89 -28.19
C PHE A 322 -22.91 -21.02 -29.35
N LYS A 323 -23.65 -19.95 -29.03
CA LYS A 323 -24.16 -18.99 -30.03
C LYS A 323 -23.29 -17.72 -30.15
N VAL A 324 -22.20 -17.63 -29.39
CA VAL A 324 -21.35 -16.44 -29.27
C VAL A 324 -19.97 -16.69 -29.85
N GLU A 325 -19.54 -15.86 -30.77
CA GLU A 325 -18.19 -15.87 -31.37
C GLU A 325 -17.56 -14.47 -31.20
N ALA A 326 -16.49 -14.39 -30.41
CA ALA A 326 -15.73 -13.15 -30.24
C ALA A 326 -14.89 -12.88 -31.47
N LEU A 327 -15.10 -11.73 -32.12
CA LEU A 327 -14.34 -11.30 -33.30
C LEU A 327 -13.18 -10.37 -32.89
N GLU A 328 -13.41 -9.49 -31.93
CA GLU A 328 -12.41 -8.56 -31.41
C GLU A 328 -12.80 -8.16 -29.98
N VAL A 329 -11.83 -8.24 -29.05
CA VAL A 329 -12.01 -7.75 -27.68
C VAL A 329 -10.83 -6.85 -27.34
N ASN A 330 -11.09 -5.59 -26.97
CA ASN A 330 -10.04 -4.64 -26.63
C ASN A 330 -10.49 -3.67 -25.52
N LYS A 331 -9.58 -2.76 -25.06
CA LYS A 331 -9.85 -1.79 -23.99
C LYS A 331 -11.03 -0.84 -24.23
N LYS A 332 -11.46 -0.69 -25.47
CA LYS A 332 -12.53 0.24 -25.86
C LYS A 332 -13.87 -0.46 -25.92
N GLY A 333 -13.86 -1.80 -26.04
CA GLY A 333 -15.05 -2.63 -26.13
C GLY A 333 -14.81 -3.90 -26.94
N SER A 334 -15.89 -4.64 -27.15
CA SER A 334 -15.92 -5.93 -27.83
C SER A 334 -16.69 -5.84 -29.15
N THR A 335 -16.25 -6.61 -30.18
CA THR A 335 -17.01 -6.90 -31.38
C THR A 335 -17.28 -8.40 -31.39
N VAL A 336 -18.56 -8.77 -31.39
CA VAL A 336 -18.98 -10.16 -31.16
C VAL A 336 -20.05 -10.51 -32.17
N LYS A 337 -19.97 -11.71 -32.73
CA LYS A 337 -21.04 -12.31 -33.51
C LYS A 337 -21.92 -13.13 -32.56
N TYR A 338 -23.18 -12.78 -32.47
CA TYR A 338 -24.19 -13.48 -31.71
C TYR A 338 -25.36 -13.81 -32.61
N LEU A 339 -25.67 -15.11 -32.74
CA LEU A 339 -26.57 -15.60 -33.79
C LEU A 339 -26.02 -15.20 -35.19
N ASP A 340 -26.82 -14.53 -36.00
CA ASP A 340 -26.45 -14.09 -37.37
C ASP A 340 -26.02 -12.63 -37.43
N ASN A 341 -26.01 -11.89 -36.29
CA ASN A 341 -25.73 -10.48 -36.23
C ASN A 341 -24.39 -10.19 -35.58
N VAL A 342 -23.76 -9.09 -36.00
CA VAL A 342 -22.52 -8.58 -35.43
C VAL A 342 -22.84 -7.43 -34.48
N TYR A 343 -22.52 -7.62 -33.21
CA TYR A 343 -22.71 -6.62 -32.17
C TYR A 343 -21.38 -5.97 -31.81
N ILE A 344 -21.45 -4.67 -31.57
CA ILE A 344 -20.32 -3.86 -31.13
C ILE A 344 -20.73 -3.23 -29.79
N ILE A 345 -19.96 -3.54 -28.74
CA ILE A 345 -20.20 -3.05 -27.38
C ILE A 345 -18.96 -2.32 -26.92
N GLY A 346 -19.11 -1.11 -26.36
CA GLY A 346 -17.97 -0.38 -25.82
C GLY A 346 -18.27 1.08 -25.50
N ASN A 347 -17.20 1.81 -25.23
CA ASN A 347 -17.28 3.26 -24.93
C ASN A 347 -17.48 4.09 -26.23
N SER A 348 -17.65 5.41 -26.09
CA SER A 348 -17.85 6.32 -27.22
C SER A 348 -16.72 6.22 -28.26
N LYS A 349 -15.47 6.03 -27.83
CA LYS A 349 -14.32 5.89 -28.73
C LYS A 349 -14.38 4.63 -29.59
N LYS A 350 -14.90 3.50 -29.07
CA LYS A 350 -15.11 2.28 -29.87
C LYS A 350 -16.18 2.53 -30.94
N MET A 351 -17.22 3.26 -30.61
CA MET A 351 -18.27 3.62 -31.57
C MET A 351 -17.75 4.56 -32.67
N GLU A 352 -16.94 5.55 -32.33
CA GLU A 352 -16.29 6.45 -33.29
C GLU A 352 -15.35 5.68 -34.24
N GLU A 353 -14.52 4.78 -33.73
CA GLU A 353 -13.62 3.95 -34.55
C GLU A 353 -14.36 3.10 -35.58
N GLN A 354 -15.54 2.67 -35.24
CA GLN A 354 -16.41 1.89 -36.13
C GLN A 354 -17.34 2.76 -36.98
N ASN A 355 -17.16 4.10 -36.94
CA ASN A 355 -18.00 5.09 -37.64
C ASN A 355 -19.49 4.99 -37.28
N ILE A 356 -19.81 4.64 -36.03
CA ILE A 356 -21.18 4.55 -35.53
C ILE A 356 -21.54 5.88 -34.87
N LYS A 357 -22.59 6.52 -35.39
CA LYS A 357 -23.13 7.77 -34.82
C LYS A 357 -23.93 7.44 -33.56
N ILE A 358 -23.44 7.89 -32.41
CA ILE A 358 -24.16 7.82 -31.13
C ILE A 358 -24.61 9.20 -30.70
N LYS A 359 -25.67 9.25 -29.92
CA LYS A 359 -26.03 10.44 -29.17
C LYS A 359 -25.28 10.34 -27.82
N GLU A 360 -24.29 11.18 -27.64
CA GLU A 360 -23.62 11.24 -26.32
C GLU A 360 -24.61 11.65 -25.24
N ILE A 361 -24.60 10.91 -24.15
CA ILE A 361 -25.53 11.12 -23.05
C ILE A 361 -24.69 11.60 -21.86
N GLU A 362 -25.02 12.77 -21.37
CA GLU A 362 -24.46 13.29 -20.13
C GLU A 362 -25.04 12.49 -18.95
N THR A 363 -24.27 11.56 -18.44
CA THR A 363 -24.61 10.78 -17.26
C THR A 363 -23.53 10.92 -16.18
N ASP A 364 -23.94 10.71 -14.95
CA ASP A 364 -23.06 10.62 -13.78
C ASP A 364 -22.49 9.20 -13.56
N GLY A 365 -22.67 8.32 -14.56
CA GLY A 365 -22.18 6.94 -14.60
C GLY A 365 -21.30 6.65 -15.80
N LEU A 366 -20.72 5.46 -15.82
CA LEU A 366 -19.97 4.95 -16.96
C LEU A 366 -20.95 4.40 -17.99
N THR A 367 -20.94 4.96 -19.20
CA THR A 367 -21.86 4.55 -20.27
C THR A 367 -21.17 3.61 -21.24
N ILE A 368 -21.84 2.49 -21.51
CA ILE A 368 -21.49 1.53 -22.56
C ILE A 368 -22.55 1.55 -23.62
N TYR A 369 -22.14 1.75 -24.85
CA TYR A 369 -22.99 1.81 -26.03
C TYR A 369 -23.01 0.46 -26.73
N ILE A 370 -24.16 0.13 -27.30
CA ILE A 370 -24.42 -1.13 -27.99
C ILE A 370 -24.90 -0.83 -29.39
N ALA A 371 -24.29 -1.47 -30.37
CA ALA A 371 -24.70 -1.36 -31.77
C ALA A 371 -24.80 -2.74 -32.40
N GLU A 372 -25.77 -2.90 -33.28
CA GLU A 372 -25.97 -4.08 -34.11
C GLU A 372 -25.69 -3.73 -35.57
N ASN A 373 -24.84 -4.51 -36.26
CA ASN A 373 -24.51 -4.30 -37.68
C ASN A 373 -24.19 -2.83 -38.01
N LYS A 374 -23.44 -2.15 -37.09
CA LYS A 374 -23.09 -0.72 -37.15
C LYS A 374 -24.26 0.26 -36.93
N LYS A 375 -25.40 -0.20 -36.48
CA LYS A 375 -26.56 0.67 -36.13
C LYS A 375 -26.63 0.73 -34.59
N TYR A 376 -26.63 1.93 -34.05
CA TYR A 376 -26.78 2.15 -32.60
C TYR A 376 -28.17 1.72 -32.12
N ILE A 377 -28.25 0.83 -31.12
CA ILE A 377 -29.50 0.24 -30.63
C ILE A 377 -29.79 0.54 -29.16
N GLY A 378 -28.79 0.81 -28.34
CA GLY A 378 -28.99 1.08 -26.91
C GLY A 378 -27.72 1.33 -26.14
N TYR A 379 -27.91 1.57 -24.85
CA TYR A 379 -26.78 1.78 -23.91
C TYR A 379 -27.11 1.28 -22.52
N ILE A 380 -26.04 1.00 -21.78
CA ILE A 380 -26.07 0.62 -20.35
C ILE A 380 -25.26 1.63 -19.56
N VAL A 381 -25.83 2.14 -18.47
CA VAL A 381 -25.14 3.00 -17.50
C VAL A 381 -24.77 2.18 -16.29
N LEU A 382 -23.48 2.17 -15.97
CA LEU A 382 -22.96 1.51 -14.78
C LEU A 382 -22.41 2.55 -13.80
N GLU A 383 -22.50 2.24 -12.52
CA GLU A 383 -21.87 3.02 -11.47
C GLU A 383 -20.95 2.13 -10.63
N ASP A 384 -19.85 2.70 -10.14
CA ASP A 384 -18.97 2.05 -9.19
C ASP A 384 -19.62 2.10 -7.80
N GLU A 385 -19.85 0.96 -7.18
CA GLU A 385 -20.59 0.84 -5.92
C GLU A 385 -19.84 1.55 -4.78
N ILE A 386 -20.49 2.57 -4.21
CA ILE A 386 -19.96 3.29 -3.04
C ILE A 386 -20.01 2.36 -1.82
N ARG A 387 -18.94 2.38 -1.01
CA ARG A 387 -18.91 1.64 0.25
C ARG A 387 -19.95 2.19 1.23
N GLU A 388 -20.65 1.31 1.91
CA GLU A 388 -21.72 1.67 2.86
C GLU A 388 -21.22 2.58 3.97
N GLU A 389 -19.98 2.32 4.44
CA GLU A 389 -19.33 3.06 5.50
C GLU A 389 -18.71 4.40 5.05
N ALA A 390 -18.63 4.69 3.73
CA ALA A 390 -17.90 5.84 3.20
C ALA A 390 -18.47 7.18 3.69
N SER A 391 -19.78 7.36 3.61
CA SER A 391 -20.45 8.60 4.02
C SER A 391 -20.29 8.86 5.52
N GLN A 392 -20.41 7.82 6.34
CA GLN A 392 -20.23 7.93 7.78
C GLN A 392 -18.77 8.28 8.13
N ALA A 393 -17.78 7.61 7.53
CA ALA A 393 -16.37 7.90 7.77
C ALA A 393 -16.00 9.35 7.38
N ILE A 394 -16.55 9.86 6.26
CA ILE A 394 -16.34 11.25 5.84
C ILE A 394 -16.97 12.23 6.83
N MET A 395 -18.17 11.94 7.32
CA MET A 395 -18.85 12.77 8.32
C MET A 395 -18.07 12.81 9.64
N GLU A 396 -17.58 11.66 10.11
CA GLU A 396 -16.75 11.57 11.31
C GLU A 396 -15.45 12.37 11.18
N LEU A 397 -14.74 12.27 10.04
CA LEU A 397 -13.55 13.08 9.79
C LEU A 397 -13.84 14.58 9.81
N LYS A 398 -14.95 15.01 9.20
CA LYS A 398 -15.39 16.41 9.23
C LYS A 398 -15.73 16.89 10.67
N SER A 399 -16.37 16.04 11.46
CA SER A 399 -16.67 16.35 12.87
C SER A 399 -15.42 16.53 13.73
N MET A 400 -14.31 15.87 13.37
CA MET A 400 -12.98 16.06 13.98
C MET A 400 -12.26 17.31 13.47
N GLY A 401 -12.88 18.13 12.61
CA GLY A 401 -12.25 19.32 12.02
C GLY A 401 -11.28 19.02 10.89
N ILE A 402 -11.29 17.79 10.35
CA ILE A 402 -10.42 17.36 9.27
C ILE A 402 -11.06 17.69 7.92
N ASN A 403 -10.35 18.43 7.07
CA ASN A 403 -10.81 18.72 5.72
C ASN A 403 -10.72 17.48 4.83
N VAL A 404 -11.79 17.18 4.09
CA VAL A 404 -11.85 16.03 3.19
C VAL A 404 -11.87 16.50 1.74
N ALA A 405 -11.10 15.81 0.88
CA ALA A 405 -11.12 16.02 -0.55
C ALA A 405 -11.04 14.69 -1.30
N MET A 406 -11.46 14.67 -2.57
CA MET A 406 -11.35 13.49 -3.43
C MET A 406 -10.51 13.78 -4.67
N PHE A 407 -9.63 12.83 -5.05
CA PHE A 407 -8.91 12.81 -6.31
C PHE A 407 -9.41 11.64 -7.16
N THR A 408 -9.71 11.89 -8.44
CA THR A 408 -10.14 10.81 -9.36
C THR A 408 -9.64 11.05 -10.78
N GLY A 409 -9.46 9.95 -11.52
CA GLY A 409 -9.25 9.97 -12.96
C GLY A 409 -10.53 10.14 -13.78
N ASP A 410 -11.70 9.99 -13.15
CA ASP A 410 -12.99 10.12 -13.83
C ASP A 410 -13.28 11.55 -14.25
N ASN A 411 -14.30 11.69 -15.11
CA ASN A 411 -14.78 13.00 -15.55
C ASN A 411 -15.48 13.77 -14.42
N GLU A 412 -15.73 15.06 -14.68
CA GLU A 412 -16.31 16.02 -13.74
C GLU A 412 -17.70 15.59 -13.24
N ASN A 413 -18.55 15.06 -14.13
CA ASN A 413 -19.94 14.67 -13.81
C ASN A 413 -19.95 13.49 -12.81
N ILE A 414 -19.15 12.44 -13.06
CA ILE A 414 -19.02 11.28 -12.18
C ILE A 414 -18.42 11.68 -10.83
N ALA A 415 -17.38 12.52 -10.85
CA ALA A 415 -16.73 13.00 -9.64
C ALA A 415 -17.68 13.81 -8.76
N SER A 416 -18.40 14.77 -9.36
CA SER A 416 -19.39 15.61 -8.68
C SER A 416 -20.50 14.78 -8.05
N ALA A 417 -21.10 13.86 -8.82
CA ALA A 417 -22.18 12.99 -8.34
C ALA A 417 -21.73 12.09 -7.18
N THR A 418 -20.51 11.51 -7.27
CA THR A 418 -19.95 10.69 -6.18
C THR A 418 -19.74 11.54 -4.93
N CYS A 419 -19.16 12.73 -5.07
CA CYS A 419 -18.92 13.63 -3.95
C CYS A 419 -20.20 14.09 -3.27
N ALA A 420 -21.25 14.39 -4.03
CA ALA A 420 -22.56 14.72 -3.49
C ALA A 420 -23.17 13.58 -2.67
N LYS A 421 -23.07 12.33 -3.16
CA LYS A 421 -23.57 11.13 -2.46
C LYS A 421 -22.85 10.87 -1.13
N VAL A 422 -21.52 11.13 -1.05
CA VAL A 422 -20.73 10.84 0.17
C VAL A 422 -20.48 12.09 1.05
N GLY A 423 -20.93 13.27 0.62
CA GLY A 423 -20.80 14.50 1.39
C GLY A 423 -19.41 15.16 1.30
N ILE A 424 -18.67 15.00 0.22
CA ILE A 424 -17.38 15.69 -0.03
C ILE A 424 -17.64 16.98 -0.82
N GLU A 425 -17.07 18.10 -0.37
CA GLU A 425 -17.23 19.41 -1.02
C GLU A 425 -16.13 19.73 -2.05
N HIS A 426 -14.94 19.18 -1.82
CA HIS A 426 -13.77 19.47 -2.64
C HIS A 426 -13.30 18.21 -3.38
N TYR A 427 -13.28 18.28 -4.71
CA TYR A 427 -12.78 17.20 -5.53
C TYR A 427 -11.95 17.72 -6.70
N PHE A 428 -11.20 16.83 -7.32
CA PHE A 428 -10.40 17.09 -8.50
C PHE A 428 -10.52 15.89 -9.45
N ALA A 429 -11.14 16.14 -10.59
CA ALA A 429 -11.44 15.18 -11.63
C ALA A 429 -10.39 15.15 -12.75
N ASN A 430 -10.48 14.20 -13.68
CA ASN A 430 -9.61 14.05 -14.85
C ASN A 430 -8.11 14.01 -14.53
N LEU A 431 -7.72 13.47 -13.36
CA LEU A 431 -6.33 13.42 -12.93
C LEU A 431 -5.65 12.13 -13.37
N THR A 432 -4.53 12.26 -14.08
CA THR A 432 -3.61 11.11 -14.26
C THR A 432 -2.89 10.81 -12.93
N PRO A 433 -2.31 9.60 -12.74
CA PRO A 433 -1.51 9.28 -11.55
C PRO A 433 -0.41 10.31 -11.27
N VAL A 434 0.23 10.82 -12.33
CA VAL A 434 1.26 11.85 -12.23
C VAL A 434 0.67 13.18 -11.75
N ASP A 435 -0.53 13.54 -12.21
CA ASP A 435 -1.19 14.78 -11.81
C ASP A 435 -1.67 14.72 -10.36
N LYS A 436 -2.15 13.57 -9.89
CA LYS A 436 -2.48 13.34 -8.46
C LYS A 436 -1.26 13.69 -7.58
N VAL A 437 -0.07 13.16 -7.94
CA VAL A 437 1.17 13.44 -7.20
C VAL A 437 1.58 14.91 -7.28
N LYS A 438 1.52 15.53 -8.47
CA LYS A 438 1.85 16.96 -8.64
C LYS A 438 0.92 17.84 -7.82
N ARG A 439 -0.38 17.54 -7.83
CA ARG A 439 -1.39 18.30 -7.08
C ARG A 439 -1.20 18.17 -5.58
N LEU A 440 -0.95 16.95 -5.10
CA LEU A 440 -0.62 16.70 -3.70
C LEU A 440 0.60 17.52 -3.24
N ARG A 441 1.66 17.54 -4.05
CA ARG A 441 2.86 18.35 -3.75
C ARG A 441 2.55 19.86 -3.69
N LYS A 442 1.70 20.37 -4.57
CA LYS A 442 1.24 21.78 -4.54
C LYS A 442 0.45 22.09 -3.27
N LEU A 443 -0.46 21.20 -2.87
CA LEU A 443 -1.23 21.36 -1.64
C LEU A 443 -0.33 21.34 -0.40
N LYS A 444 0.62 20.41 -0.33
CA LYS A 444 1.62 20.37 0.76
C LYS A 444 2.47 21.64 0.88
N LYS A 445 2.81 22.29 -0.25
CA LYS A 445 3.55 23.56 -0.23
C LYS A 445 2.73 24.74 0.29
N LYS A 446 1.40 24.75 0.07
CA LYS A 446 0.51 25.81 0.54
C LYS A 446 0.18 25.73 2.03
N LEU A 447 0.33 24.57 2.65
CA LEU A 447 0.08 24.37 4.07
C LEU A 447 1.30 24.79 4.88
N LYS A 448 1.12 25.68 5.86
CA LYS A 448 2.19 26.15 6.78
C LYS A 448 2.85 25.00 7.55
N ASN A 449 2.12 23.91 7.82
CA ASN A 449 2.57 22.69 8.47
C ASN A 449 2.61 21.53 7.46
N LYS A 450 3.80 21.07 7.09
CA LYS A 450 4.02 20.03 6.07
C LYS A 450 3.39 18.66 6.38
N ASN A 451 2.94 18.44 7.62
CA ASN A 451 2.42 17.15 8.10
C ASN A 451 0.89 17.07 8.14
N GLN A 452 0.16 18.01 7.55
CA GLN A 452 -1.30 18.12 7.68
C GLN A 452 -2.09 17.44 6.56
N ILE A 453 -1.47 16.69 5.64
CA ILE A 453 -2.17 15.96 4.57
C ILE A 453 -1.91 14.47 4.69
N PHE A 454 -2.99 13.73 4.77
CA PHE A 454 -3.04 12.28 4.68
C PHE A 454 -3.70 11.84 3.38
#